data_8a716f71405402d0e38282a76204a318
#
_entry.id   8a716f71405402d0e38282a76204a318
#
_cell.length_a   1.000
_cell.length_b   1.000
_cell.length_c   1.000
_cell.angle_alpha   90.00
_cell.angle_beta   90.00
_cell.angle_gamma   90.00
#
_symmetry.space_group_name_H-M   'P 1'
#
loop_
_entity.id
_entity.type
_entity.pdbx_description
1 polymer ?
#
loop_
_entity_poly.entity_id
_entity_poly.type
_entity_poly.pdbx_seq_one_letter_code
_entity_poly.pdbx_strand_id
1 'polypeptide(L)'
;MTNYILLFFLIVSISISTVPKKNIAVDGISSATNTEIPLNNGKKWKANKETTESIHKMVVITQAALNADKFEAEEVRSALKAELENLLKHCTMEGMPRVYLQKYQVSFTYRMHAIINHKSTLKEVLEYLETYSTYFE
;
A
#
# COMPACT_ATOMS: atom_id res chain seq x y z
N MET A 1 46.94 31.35 58.45
CA MET A 1 45.67 30.64 58.59
C MET A 1 45.28 30.15 57.19
N THR A 2 45.64 28.97 56.87
CA THR A 2 45.55 28.47 55.47
C THR A 2 44.54 27.32 55.45
N ASN A 3 43.35 27.61 54.85
CA ASN A 3 42.33 26.61 54.65
C ASN A 3 42.67 25.82 53.41
N TYR A 4 43.04 24.60 53.56
CA TYR A 4 43.17 23.62 52.49
C TYR A 4 41.81 22.98 52.24
N ILE A 5 41.13 23.41 51.16
CA ILE A 5 39.96 22.74 50.66
C ILE A 5 40.46 21.61 49.79
N LEU A 6 40.35 20.38 50.30
CA LEU A 6 40.58 19.16 49.55
C LEU A 6 39.47 18.97 48.53
N LEU A 7 39.80 19.25 47.28
CA LEU A 7 38.92 18.96 46.14
C LEU A 7 39.00 17.47 45.84
N PHE A 8 37.99 16.74 46.29
CA PHE A 8 37.78 15.38 45.90
C PHE A 8 37.24 15.34 44.46
N PHE A 9 38.10 15.09 43.50
CA PHE A 9 37.67 14.77 42.13
C PHE A 9 37.12 13.35 42.10
N LEU A 10 35.80 13.26 42.14
CA LEU A 10 35.09 12.01 41.91
C LEU A 10 35.05 11.78 40.40
N ILE A 11 35.96 10.94 39.90
CA ILE A 11 35.97 10.52 38.51
C ILE A 11 34.82 9.54 38.33
N VAL A 12 33.69 10.05 37.84
CA VAL A 12 32.60 9.18 37.36
C VAL A 12 33.02 8.61 36.01
N SER A 13 33.49 7.38 36.04
CA SER A 13 33.74 6.63 34.83
C SER A 13 32.40 6.30 34.18
N ILE A 14 32.01 7.11 33.19
CA ILE A 14 30.86 6.79 32.33
C ILE A 14 31.31 5.66 31.39
N SER A 15 30.95 4.45 31.73
CA SER A 15 31.05 3.33 30.81
C SER A 15 30.06 3.55 29.66
N ILE A 16 30.55 4.04 28.54
CA ILE A 16 29.79 4.11 27.29
C ILE A 16 29.65 2.68 26.79
N SER A 17 28.53 2.06 27.14
CA SER A 17 28.13 0.81 26.50
C SER A 17 27.84 1.12 25.03
N THR A 18 28.75 0.77 24.15
CA THR A 18 28.51 0.76 22.72
C THR A 18 27.45 -0.29 22.42
N VAL A 19 26.20 0.16 22.32
CA VAL A 19 25.13 -0.65 21.74
C VAL A 19 25.54 -0.91 20.29
N PRO A 20 25.67 -2.17 19.85
CA PRO A 20 25.93 -2.43 18.45
C PRO A 20 24.74 -1.87 17.65
N LYS A 21 25.00 -0.88 16.82
CA LYS A 21 24.06 -0.47 15.78
C LYS A 21 23.79 -1.70 14.91
N LYS A 22 22.75 -2.44 15.25
CA LYS A 22 22.15 -3.37 14.33
C LYS A 22 21.69 -2.51 13.18
N ASN A 23 22.42 -2.55 12.07
CA ASN A 23 21.96 -2.00 10.81
C ASN A 23 20.65 -2.72 10.50
N ILE A 24 19.55 -2.09 10.89
CA ILE A 24 18.26 -2.44 10.34
C ILE A 24 18.36 -1.93 8.91
N ALA A 25 18.74 -2.84 8.03
CA ALA A 25 18.60 -2.64 6.62
C ALA A 25 17.14 -2.23 6.42
N VAL A 26 16.94 -1.02 5.91
CA VAL A 26 15.62 -0.51 5.51
C VAL A 26 15.30 -1.17 4.16
N ASP A 27 15.36 -2.49 4.12
CA ASP A 27 14.90 -3.30 2.99
C ASP A 27 13.41 -3.63 3.10
N GLY A 28 12.72 -3.06 4.10
CA GLY A 28 11.33 -3.39 4.41
C GLY A 28 10.26 -2.62 3.62
N ILE A 29 10.61 -1.56 2.88
CA ILE A 29 9.59 -0.74 2.21
C ILE A 29 9.26 -1.26 0.81
N SER A 30 10.15 -2.00 0.19
CA SER A 30 9.90 -2.61 -1.13
C SER A 30 9.03 -3.88 -1.04
N SER A 31 8.87 -4.48 0.14
CA SER A 31 8.15 -5.74 0.30
C SER A 31 6.65 -5.58 0.63
N ALA A 32 6.20 -4.38 0.98
CA ALA A 32 4.78 -4.13 1.30
C ALA A 32 3.88 -4.00 0.05
N THR A 33 4.47 -3.93 -1.15
CA THR A 33 3.73 -3.71 -2.39
C THR A 33 3.48 -4.98 -3.20
N ASN A 34 4.08 -6.09 -2.83
CA ASN A 34 3.90 -7.36 -3.52
C ASN A 34 3.07 -8.30 -2.64
N THR A 35 1.78 -7.98 -2.48
CA THR A 35 0.84 -8.90 -1.87
C THR A 35 0.53 -9.99 -2.89
N GLU A 36 1.40 -10.97 -2.97
CA GLU A 36 1.17 -12.14 -3.81
C GLU A 36 -0.09 -12.85 -3.31
N ILE A 37 -1.10 -12.89 -4.17
CA ILE A 37 -2.35 -13.61 -3.93
C ILE A 37 -2.15 -15.01 -4.52
N PRO A 38 -2.16 -16.07 -3.70
CA PRO A 38 -2.03 -17.42 -4.21
C PRO A 38 -3.29 -17.80 -5.00
N LEU A 39 -3.12 -18.61 -6.02
CA LEU A 39 -4.23 -19.22 -6.73
C LEU A 39 -4.83 -20.38 -5.89
N ASN A 40 -6.10 -20.65 -6.11
CA ASN A 40 -6.81 -21.78 -5.51
C ASN A 40 -6.48 -23.09 -6.25
N ASN A 41 -5.41 -23.76 -5.84
CA ASN A 41 -4.91 -24.96 -6.51
C ASN A 41 -4.68 -24.74 -8.02
N GLY A 42 -4.06 -23.61 -8.37
CA GLY A 42 -3.80 -23.23 -9.76
C GLY A 42 -4.98 -22.60 -10.50
N LYS A 43 -6.15 -22.46 -9.86
CA LYS A 43 -7.34 -21.80 -10.41
C LYS A 43 -7.53 -20.40 -9.82
N LYS A 44 -8.22 -19.56 -10.56
CA LYS A 44 -8.61 -18.24 -10.07
C LYS A 44 -9.67 -18.35 -8.97
N TRP A 45 -9.74 -17.34 -8.13
CA TRP A 45 -10.78 -17.21 -7.14
C TRP A 45 -12.07 -16.72 -7.79
N LYS A 46 -13.20 -17.30 -7.43
CA LYS A 46 -14.50 -16.83 -7.91
C LYS A 46 -14.86 -15.52 -7.27
N ALA A 47 -15.15 -14.50 -8.08
CA ALA A 47 -15.66 -13.22 -7.66
C ALA A 47 -17.13 -13.07 -8.07
N ASN A 48 -17.88 -12.25 -7.31
CA ASN A 48 -19.21 -11.89 -7.77
C ASN A 48 -19.13 -10.81 -8.87
N LYS A 49 -20.15 -10.78 -9.70
CA LYS A 49 -20.21 -9.92 -10.88
C LYS A 49 -20.00 -8.44 -10.56
N GLU A 50 -20.62 -7.96 -9.50
CA GLU A 50 -20.56 -6.54 -9.08
C GLU A 50 -19.13 -6.13 -8.68
N THR A 51 -18.39 -7.03 -8.04
CA THR A 51 -16.97 -6.82 -7.73
C THR A 51 -16.15 -6.65 -9.00
N THR A 52 -16.31 -7.55 -9.96
CA THR A 52 -15.59 -7.49 -11.23
C THR A 52 -15.95 -6.25 -12.04
N GLU A 53 -17.24 -5.87 -12.07
CA GLU A 53 -17.71 -4.66 -12.75
C GLU A 53 -17.10 -3.39 -12.13
N SER A 54 -17.02 -3.29 -10.80
CA SER A 54 -16.38 -2.14 -10.13
C SER A 54 -14.88 -2.05 -10.46
N ILE A 55 -14.17 -3.17 -10.52
CA ILE A 55 -12.76 -3.17 -10.96
C ILE A 55 -12.64 -2.68 -12.41
N HIS A 56 -13.50 -3.15 -13.31
CA HIS A 56 -13.49 -2.67 -14.71
C HIS A 56 -13.76 -1.17 -14.80
N LYS A 57 -14.68 -0.63 -14.01
CA LYS A 57 -14.93 0.81 -13.97
C LYS A 57 -13.71 1.59 -13.47
N MET A 58 -13.01 1.08 -12.45
CA MET A 58 -11.77 1.69 -11.99
C MET A 58 -10.68 1.69 -13.08
N VAL A 59 -10.56 0.63 -13.87
CA VAL A 59 -9.69 0.59 -15.05
C VAL A 59 -10.07 1.69 -16.03
N VAL A 60 -11.36 1.81 -16.38
CA VAL A 60 -11.84 2.84 -17.31
C VAL A 60 -11.56 4.25 -16.82
N ILE A 61 -11.80 4.54 -15.52
CA ILE A 61 -11.50 5.85 -14.90
C ILE A 61 -10.01 6.16 -15.04
N THR A 62 -9.15 5.20 -14.73
CA THR A 62 -7.69 5.39 -14.77
C THR A 62 -7.19 5.58 -16.20
N GLN A 63 -7.70 4.80 -17.15
CA GLN A 63 -7.37 4.94 -18.58
C GLN A 63 -7.83 6.29 -19.15
N ALA A 64 -9.02 6.74 -18.80
CA ALA A 64 -9.53 8.06 -19.23
C ALA A 64 -8.63 9.20 -18.74
N ALA A 65 -8.19 9.14 -17.48
CA ALA A 65 -7.26 10.12 -16.92
C ALA A 65 -5.87 10.06 -17.60
N LEU A 66 -5.37 8.87 -17.92
CA LEU A 66 -4.10 8.70 -18.65
C LEU A 66 -4.15 9.28 -20.06
N ASN A 67 -5.29 9.15 -20.74
CA ASN A 67 -5.49 9.63 -22.12
C ASN A 67 -5.81 11.13 -22.19
N ALA A 68 -6.19 11.74 -21.09
CA ALA A 68 -6.45 13.18 -21.03
C ALA A 68 -5.12 13.96 -21.15
N ASP A 69 -5.16 15.15 -21.73
CA ASP A 69 -4.00 16.05 -21.79
C ASP A 69 -3.56 16.47 -20.38
N LYS A 70 -4.53 16.73 -19.52
CA LYS A 70 -4.37 17.06 -18.10
C LYS A 70 -5.41 16.32 -17.27
N PHE A 71 -5.06 16.03 -16.04
CA PHE A 71 -5.99 15.47 -15.06
C PHE A 71 -5.70 16.05 -13.67
N GLU A 72 -6.69 16.03 -12.80
CA GLU A 72 -6.56 16.43 -11.40
C GLU A 72 -6.53 15.16 -10.53
N ALA A 73 -5.43 14.96 -9.80
CA ALA A 73 -5.21 13.76 -8.99
C ALA A 73 -6.32 13.54 -7.96
N GLU A 74 -6.85 14.63 -7.38
CA GLU A 74 -7.93 14.54 -6.38
C GLU A 74 -9.24 14.04 -7.00
N GLU A 75 -9.57 14.49 -8.22
CA GLU A 75 -10.77 14.03 -8.93
C GLU A 75 -10.68 12.54 -9.25
N VAL A 76 -9.51 12.08 -9.71
CA VAL A 76 -9.29 10.67 -10.00
C VAL A 76 -9.36 9.83 -8.72
N ARG A 77 -8.69 10.27 -7.63
CA ARG A 77 -8.77 9.58 -6.34
C ARG A 77 -10.20 9.48 -5.83
N SER A 78 -10.98 10.56 -5.92
CA SER A 78 -12.39 10.59 -5.50
C SER A 78 -13.23 9.61 -6.31
N ALA A 79 -13.05 9.57 -7.63
CA ALA A 79 -13.78 8.64 -8.50
C ALA A 79 -13.42 7.18 -8.21
N LEU A 80 -12.15 6.86 -8.03
CA LEU A 80 -11.68 5.52 -7.68
C LEU A 80 -12.18 5.10 -6.29
N LYS A 81 -12.19 6.01 -5.33
CA LYS A 81 -12.72 5.77 -3.99
C LYS A 81 -14.21 5.43 -4.02
N ALA A 82 -14.99 6.18 -4.81
CA ALA A 82 -16.43 5.91 -4.96
C ALA A 82 -16.70 4.51 -5.53
N GLU A 83 -15.92 4.06 -6.53
CA GLU A 83 -16.04 2.70 -7.06
C GLU A 83 -15.56 1.64 -6.07
N LEU A 84 -14.54 1.92 -5.27
CA LEU A 84 -14.09 1.02 -4.21
C LEU A 84 -15.18 0.85 -3.12
N GLU A 85 -15.82 1.93 -2.72
CA GLU A 85 -16.96 1.90 -1.77
C GLU A 85 -18.15 1.11 -2.35
N ASN A 86 -18.44 1.31 -3.64
CA ASN A 86 -19.46 0.55 -4.36
C ASN A 86 -19.15 -0.96 -4.38
N LEU A 87 -17.90 -1.32 -4.67
CA LEU A 87 -17.43 -2.70 -4.62
C LEU A 87 -17.63 -3.30 -3.21
N LEU A 88 -17.20 -2.59 -2.17
CA LEU A 88 -17.34 -3.06 -0.78
C LEU A 88 -18.80 -3.29 -0.38
N LYS A 89 -19.69 -2.39 -0.81
CA LYS A 89 -21.12 -2.45 -0.52
C LYS A 89 -21.81 -3.65 -1.19
N HIS A 90 -21.41 -4.01 -2.40
CA HIS A 90 -22.07 -5.05 -3.20
C HIS A 90 -21.29 -6.36 -3.27
N CYS A 91 -20.17 -6.47 -2.56
CA CYS A 91 -19.41 -7.71 -2.52
C CYS A 91 -20.11 -8.75 -1.66
N THR A 92 -20.50 -9.85 -2.30
CA THR A 92 -21.14 -11.02 -1.67
C THR A 92 -20.18 -12.19 -1.48
N MET A 93 -18.88 -12.00 -1.78
CA MET A 93 -17.87 -13.04 -1.60
C MET A 93 -17.68 -13.39 -0.13
N GLU A 94 -17.45 -14.66 0.15
CA GLU A 94 -17.23 -15.21 1.49
C GLU A 94 -15.97 -16.09 1.51
N GLY A 95 -15.50 -16.43 2.71
CA GLY A 95 -14.36 -17.33 2.90
C GLY A 95 -13.03 -16.79 2.31
N MET A 96 -12.19 -17.67 1.79
CA MET A 96 -10.86 -17.33 1.28
C MET A 96 -10.89 -16.34 0.10
N PRO A 97 -11.80 -16.44 -0.88
CA PRO A 97 -11.91 -15.43 -1.93
C PRO A 97 -12.09 -14.01 -1.37
N ARG A 98 -12.90 -13.85 -0.33
CA ARG A 98 -13.12 -12.56 0.36
C ARG A 98 -11.84 -12.07 1.03
N VAL A 99 -11.11 -12.94 1.70
CA VAL A 99 -9.84 -12.59 2.37
C VAL A 99 -8.81 -12.08 1.35
N TYR A 100 -8.67 -12.77 0.22
CA TYR A 100 -7.73 -12.36 -0.83
C TYR A 100 -8.17 -11.09 -1.56
N LEU A 101 -9.48 -10.90 -1.76
CA LEU A 101 -9.99 -9.63 -2.27
C LEU A 101 -9.67 -8.46 -1.31
N GLN A 102 -9.79 -8.65 -0.01
CA GLN A 102 -9.41 -7.62 0.97
C GLN A 102 -7.91 -7.28 0.88
N LYS A 103 -7.03 -8.27 0.73
CA LYS A 103 -5.60 -8.03 0.51
C LYS A 103 -5.36 -7.21 -0.76
N TYR A 104 -6.04 -7.56 -1.85
CA TYR A 104 -5.98 -6.83 -3.11
C TYR A 104 -6.41 -5.36 -2.92
N GLN A 105 -7.52 -5.13 -2.22
CA GLN A 105 -8.05 -3.79 -1.94
C GLN A 105 -7.10 -2.93 -1.10
N VAL A 106 -6.45 -3.50 -0.09
CA VAL A 106 -5.46 -2.78 0.72
C VAL A 106 -4.30 -2.28 -0.15
N SER A 107 -3.75 -3.14 -0.98
CA SER A 107 -2.67 -2.78 -1.90
C SER A 107 -3.11 -1.76 -2.96
N PHE A 108 -4.34 -1.87 -3.45
CA PHE A 108 -4.94 -0.88 -4.35
C PHE A 108 -5.09 0.48 -3.67
N THR A 109 -5.65 0.51 -2.46
CA THR A 109 -5.86 1.75 -1.69
C THR A 109 -4.56 2.51 -1.48
N TYR A 110 -3.48 1.80 -1.16
CA TYR A 110 -2.16 2.41 -1.02
C TYR A 110 -1.72 3.12 -2.33
N ARG A 111 -1.84 2.44 -3.48
CA ARG A 111 -1.49 2.99 -4.79
C ARG A 111 -2.40 4.16 -5.19
N MET A 112 -3.68 4.06 -4.90
CA MET A 112 -4.65 5.13 -5.15
C MET A 112 -4.28 6.41 -4.40
N HIS A 113 -3.88 6.30 -3.12
CA HIS A 113 -3.42 7.44 -2.34
C HIS A 113 -2.09 8.04 -2.84
N ALA A 114 -1.26 7.25 -3.51
CA ALA A 114 -0.02 7.72 -4.11
C ALA A 114 -0.20 8.47 -5.44
N ILE A 115 -1.42 8.54 -5.99
CA ILE A 115 -1.70 9.32 -7.22
C ILE A 115 -1.44 10.81 -6.95
N ILE A 116 -0.58 11.39 -7.77
CA ILE A 116 -0.29 12.83 -7.86
C ILE A 116 -0.53 13.29 -9.30
N ASN A 117 -0.42 14.58 -9.60
CA ASN A 117 -0.61 15.12 -10.96
C ASN A 117 0.53 14.73 -11.91
N HIS A 118 0.84 13.44 -11.95
CA HIS A 118 1.87 12.86 -12.81
C HIS A 118 1.40 11.51 -13.38
N LYS A 119 1.44 11.38 -14.70
CA LYS A 119 0.89 10.20 -15.40
C LYS A 119 1.54 8.86 -15.00
N SER A 120 2.78 8.87 -14.52
CA SER A 120 3.43 7.63 -14.04
C SER A 120 2.68 7.00 -12.89
N THR A 121 2.12 7.81 -11.98
CA THR A 121 1.36 7.29 -10.82
C THR A 121 0.03 6.66 -11.23
N LEU A 122 -0.62 7.20 -12.26
CA LEU A 122 -1.80 6.58 -12.87
C LEU A 122 -1.47 5.26 -13.57
N LYS A 123 -0.32 5.20 -14.24
CA LYS A 123 0.13 3.98 -14.91
C LYS A 123 0.35 2.84 -13.92
N GLU A 124 0.98 3.12 -12.78
CA GLU A 124 1.17 2.14 -11.70
C GLU A 124 -0.16 1.62 -11.15
N VAL A 125 -1.17 2.50 -11.01
CA VAL A 125 -2.52 2.12 -10.59
C VAL A 125 -3.19 1.24 -11.64
N LEU A 126 -3.10 1.62 -12.91
CA LEU A 126 -3.68 0.84 -14.01
C LEU A 126 -3.07 -0.55 -14.10
N GLU A 127 -1.73 -0.65 -14.11
CA GLU A 127 -1.02 -1.92 -14.13
C GLU A 127 -1.43 -2.82 -12.95
N TYR A 128 -1.63 -2.24 -11.77
CA TYR A 128 -2.11 -3.00 -10.63
C TYR A 128 -3.55 -3.47 -10.81
N LEU A 129 -4.46 -2.62 -11.27
CA LEU A 129 -5.86 -3.01 -11.53
C LEU A 129 -5.97 -4.13 -12.56
N GLU A 130 -5.12 -4.14 -13.57
CA GLU A 130 -5.08 -5.19 -14.59
C GLU A 130 -4.65 -6.55 -14.02
N THR A 131 -3.90 -6.58 -12.92
CA THR A 131 -3.55 -7.84 -12.24
C THR A 131 -4.75 -8.56 -11.63
N TYR A 132 -5.89 -7.88 -11.44
CA TYR A 132 -7.09 -8.49 -10.89
C TYR A 132 -7.50 -9.77 -11.64
N SER A 133 -7.49 -9.73 -12.96
CA SER A 133 -7.85 -10.87 -13.80
C SER A 133 -6.87 -12.04 -13.70
N THR A 134 -5.71 -11.87 -13.10
CA THR A 134 -4.77 -12.95 -12.81
C THR A 134 -5.26 -13.82 -11.65
N TYR A 135 -5.92 -13.22 -10.68
CA TYR A 135 -6.29 -13.86 -9.42
C TYR A 135 -7.78 -14.20 -9.32
N PHE A 136 -8.64 -13.42 -10.00
CA PHE A 136 -10.11 -13.52 -9.89
C PHE A 136 -10.78 -13.73 -11.24
N GLU A 137 -11.92 -14.43 -11.21
CA GLU A 137 -12.81 -14.66 -12.37
C GLU A 137 -14.29 -14.63 -11.96
#